data_4d1ea1745c6a2a26ee60042242f063df
#
_entry.id   4d1ea1745c6a2a26ee60042242f063df
#
_cell.length_a   1.000
_cell.length_b   1.000
_cell.length_c   1.000
_cell.angle_alpha   90.00
_cell.angle_beta   90.00
_cell.angle_gamma   90.00
#
_symmetry.space_group_name_H-M   'P 1'
#
loop_
_entity.id
_entity.type
_entity.pdbx_description
1 polymer ?
#
loop_
_entity_poly.entity_id
_entity_poly.type
_entity_poly.pdbx_seq_one_letter_code
_entity_poly.pdbx_strand_id
1 'polypeptide(L)'
;MFDRPGETVRARYGFYLLGDQALVRWGDPGQKRHLGAFAAFVAAPDQRVNQLPYFFDTGLVAYGPLPSRPRDFAGFGVAYGSYSGDLRRAEEVQARTNSAIGVQNWEMTLEWTYGCSVRPGLLVQPDLQYLVNPGGNKAIPNALAIGVNVVFNF
;
A
#
# COMPACT_ATOMS: atom_id res chain seq x y z
N MET A 1 -19.87 34.53 6.31
CA MET A 1 -21.11 33.92 5.82
C MET A 1 -20.89 33.52 4.37
N PHE A 2 -20.42 32.27 4.13
CA PHE A 2 -20.21 31.74 2.79
C PHE A 2 -21.03 30.47 2.68
N ASP A 3 -22.33 30.66 2.48
CA ASP A 3 -23.22 29.57 2.12
C ASP A 3 -23.20 29.48 0.57
N ARG A 4 -22.12 28.85 0.04
CA ARG A 4 -22.16 28.34 -1.32
C ARG A 4 -22.74 26.94 -1.24
N PRO A 5 -23.88 26.67 -1.90
CA PRO A 5 -24.37 25.31 -2.00
C PRO A 5 -23.22 24.44 -2.52
N GLY A 6 -22.93 23.34 -1.84
CA GLY A 6 -21.88 22.42 -2.26
C GLY A 6 -22.14 22.00 -3.70
N GLU A 7 -21.11 22.10 -4.55
CA GLU A 7 -21.21 21.70 -5.94
C GLU A 7 -21.57 20.21 -6.02
N THR A 8 -22.73 19.89 -6.57
CA THR A 8 -23.17 18.49 -6.66
C THR A 8 -22.49 17.80 -7.82
N VAL A 9 -21.58 16.89 -7.53
CA VAL A 9 -20.96 16.05 -8.55
C VAL A 9 -21.90 14.90 -8.89
N ARG A 10 -22.42 14.88 -10.12
CA ARG A 10 -23.45 13.91 -10.57
C ARG A 10 -22.90 12.54 -10.94
N ALA A 11 -21.60 12.43 -11.27
CA ALA A 11 -20.97 11.16 -11.63
C ALA A 11 -19.56 11.08 -11.04
N ARG A 12 -19.22 9.89 -10.55
CA ARG A 12 -17.87 9.55 -10.12
C ARG A 12 -17.46 8.29 -10.87
N TYR A 13 -16.23 8.26 -11.34
CA TYR A 13 -15.69 7.08 -12.00
C TYR A 13 -14.26 6.85 -11.54
N GLY A 14 -13.86 5.61 -11.63
CA GLY A 14 -12.51 5.16 -11.39
C GLY A 14 -12.30 3.85 -12.10
N PHE A 15 -11.06 3.47 -12.26
CA PHE A 15 -10.67 2.19 -12.83
C PHE A 15 -9.51 1.62 -12.02
N TYR A 16 -9.37 0.32 -12.09
CA TYR A 16 -8.26 -0.39 -11.49
C TYR A 16 -7.74 -1.47 -12.43
N LEU A 17 -6.48 -1.80 -12.26
CA LEU A 17 -5.80 -2.91 -12.90
C LEU A 17 -5.09 -3.71 -11.84
N LEU A 18 -5.29 -5.02 -11.85
CA LEU A 18 -4.62 -5.97 -10.95
C LEU A 18 -3.97 -7.05 -11.80
N GLY A 19 -2.80 -7.47 -11.41
CA GLY A 19 -2.11 -8.58 -12.05
C GLY A 19 -1.12 -9.23 -11.10
N ASP A 20 -0.99 -10.55 -11.24
CA ASP A 20 0.05 -11.34 -10.59
C ASP A 20 0.63 -12.35 -11.57
N GLN A 21 1.90 -12.69 -11.38
CA GLN A 21 2.62 -13.60 -12.25
C GLN A 21 3.70 -14.38 -11.47
N ALA A 22 3.71 -15.69 -11.64
CA ALA A 22 4.85 -16.50 -11.21
C ALA A 22 6.01 -16.26 -12.20
N LEU A 23 7.13 -15.75 -11.68
CA LEU A 23 8.31 -15.39 -12.49
C LEU A 23 9.27 -16.57 -12.66
N VAL A 24 9.65 -17.19 -11.54
CA VAL A 24 10.62 -18.27 -11.50
C VAL A 24 10.13 -19.33 -10.54
N ARG A 25 10.29 -20.59 -10.92
CA ARG A 25 9.99 -21.75 -10.07
C ARG A 25 11.27 -22.46 -9.71
N TRP A 26 11.33 -23.01 -8.50
CA TRP A 26 12.47 -23.79 -8.00
C TRP A 26 12.03 -24.97 -7.15
N GLY A 27 12.94 -25.89 -6.88
CA GLY A 27 12.69 -27.14 -6.14
C GLY A 27 12.27 -28.26 -7.08
N ASP A 28 11.83 -29.38 -6.48
CA ASP A 28 11.46 -30.57 -7.21
C ASP A 28 10.15 -30.39 -8.00
N PRO A 29 9.93 -31.10 -9.11
CA PRO A 29 8.67 -31.15 -9.81
C PRO A 29 7.53 -31.52 -8.83
N GLY A 30 6.51 -30.67 -8.75
CA GLY A 30 5.38 -30.83 -7.82
C GLY A 30 5.46 -29.97 -6.55
N GLN A 31 6.60 -29.39 -6.23
CA GLN A 31 6.69 -28.35 -5.21
C GLN A 31 6.17 -27.01 -5.75
N LYS A 32 5.29 -26.37 -4.98
CA LYS A 32 4.72 -25.05 -5.39
C LYS A 32 5.64 -23.88 -5.05
N ARG A 33 6.96 -24.10 -5.05
CA ARG A 33 7.95 -23.09 -4.70
C ARG A 33 8.23 -22.19 -5.89
N HIS A 34 8.07 -20.89 -5.71
CA HIS A 34 8.28 -19.92 -6.80
C HIS A 34 8.46 -18.50 -6.27
N LEU A 35 9.01 -17.64 -7.11
CA LEU A 35 8.92 -16.19 -6.98
C LEU A 35 7.73 -15.71 -7.78
N GLY A 36 6.80 -15.05 -7.12
CA GLY A 36 5.71 -14.32 -7.74
C GLY A 36 5.97 -12.81 -7.71
N ALA A 37 5.45 -12.11 -8.69
CA ALA A 37 5.31 -10.66 -8.67
C ALA A 37 3.83 -10.32 -8.73
N PHE A 38 3.46 -9.22 -8.09
CA PHE A 38 2.12 -8.64 -8.22
C PHE A 38 2.20 -7.15 -8.49
N ALA A 39 1.18 -6.60 -9.10
CA ALA A 39 0.99 -5.17 -9.25
C ALA A 39 -0.50 -4.82 -9.20
N ALA A 40 -0.81 -3.70 -8.55
CA ALA A 40 -2.13 -3.10 -8.52
C ALA A 40 -2.02 -1.62 -8.86
N PHE A 41 -2.94 -1.13 -9.69
CA PHE A 41 -3.08 0.28 -9.99
C PHE A 41 -4.53 0.69 -9.85
N VAL A 42 -4.78 1.79 -9.14
CA VAL A 42 -6.11 2.37 -8.97
C VAL A 42 -6.05 3.83 -9.38
N ALA A 43 -7.00 4.25 -10.19
CA ALA A 43 -7.15 5.64 -10.58
C ALA A 43 -8.60 6.10 -10.47
N ALA A 44 -8.80 7.21 -9.77
CA ALA A 44 -10.05 7.93 -9.64
C ALA A 44 -9.77 9.42 -9.89
N PRO A 45 -9.61 9.84 -11.17
CA PRO A 45 -8.94 11.08 -11.55
C PRO A 45 -9.71 12.37 -11.24
N ASP A 46 -10.98 12.29 -10.84
CA ASP A 46 -11.73 13.50 -10.42
C ASP A 46 -11.22 13.97 -9.05
N GLN A 47 -10.24 14.86 -9.08
CA GLN A 47 -9.55 15.39 -7.90
C GLN A 47 -10.42 16.28 -7.02
N ARG A 48 -11.59 16.73 -7.49
CA ARG A 48 -12.55 17.53 -6.71
C ARG A 48 -13.20 16.70 -5.60
N VAL A 49 -13.30 15.38 -5.79
CA VAL A 49 -14.01 14.45 -4.89
C VAL A 49 -13.14 13.31 -4.37
N ASN A 50 -12.01 13.04 -5.00
CA ASN A 50 -11.10 11.99 -4.60
C ASN A 50 -9.83 12.60 -4.01
N GLN A 51 -9.61 12.37 -2.72
CA GLN A 51 -8.41 12.83 -2.03
C GLN A 51 -7.16 12.05 -2.46
N LEU A 52 -7.32 10.78 -2.83
CA LEU A 52 -6.26 9.90 -3.31
C LEU A 52 -6.58 9.43 -4.75
N PRO A 53 -6.37 10.29 -5.77
CA PRO A 53 -6.76 9.98 -7.15
C PRO A 53 -5.95 8.87 -7.80
N TYR A 54 -4.74 8.61 -7.31
CA TYR A 54 -3.88 7.58 -7.84
C TYR A 54 -3.23 6.78 -6.72
N PHE A 55 -3.31 5.46 -6.85
CA PHE A 55 -2.67 4.52 -5.96
C PHE A 55 -2.01 3.42 -6.78
N PHE A 56 -0.80 3.03 -6.38
CA PHE A 56 -0.05 1.94 -6.97
C PHE A 56 0.53 1.06 -5.88
N ASP A 57 0.44 -0.25 -6.07
CA ASP A 57 1.00 -1.25 -5.18
C ASP A 57 1.68 -2.35 -6.01
N THR A 58 2.90 -2.74 -5.63
CA THR A 58 3.63 -3.79 -6.33
C THR A 58 4.58 -4.50 -5.38
N GLY A 59 4.92 -5.72 -5.71
CA GLY A 59 5.87 -6.46 -4.90
C GLY A 59 6.27 -7.81 -5.47
N LEU A 60 7.15 -8.45 -4.71
CA LEU A 60 7.64 -9.78 -4.95
C LEU A 60 7.33 -10.67 -3.75
N VAL A 61 6.92 -11.90 -4.01
CA VAL A 61 6.68 -12.90 -2.97
C VAL A 61 7.39 -14.20 -3.34
N ALA A 62 8.33 -14.62 -2.51
CA ALA A 62 8.99 -15.90 -2.61
C ALA A 62 8.22 -16.94 -1.78
N TYR A 63 7.58 -17.87 -2.43
CA TYR A 63 6.87 -19.00 -1.81
C TYR A 63 7.83 -20.17 -1.61
N GLY A 64 7.90 -20.70 -0.39
CA GLY A 64 8.87 -21.73 0.01
C GLY A 64 10.33 -21.29 -0.19
N PRO A 65 10.75 -20.13 0.38
CA PRO A 65 12.10 -19.61 0.15
C PRO A 65 13.18 -20.57 0.66
N LEU A 66 12.89 -21.32 1.72
CA LEU A 66 13.80 -22.29 2.31
C LEU A 66 13.36 -23.73 2.01
N PRO A 67 14.27 -24.64 1.64
CA PRO A 67 13.94 -26.05 1.40
C PRO A 67 13.29 -26.74 2.61
N SER A 68 13.76 -26.44 3.82
CA SER A 68 13.23 -26.98 5.08
C SER A 68 11.86 -26.40 5.47
N ARG A 69 11.42 -25.33 4.82
CA ARG A 69 10.18 -24.60 5.13
C ARG A 69 9.38 -24.30 3.88
N PRO A 70 8.89 -25.31 3.17
CA PRO A 70 8.27 -25.14 1.84
C PRO A 70 6.88 -24.45 1.89
N ARG A 71 6.29 -24.30 3.08
CA ARG A 71 5.00 -23.62 3.29
C ARG A 71 5.10 -22.17 3.72
N ASP A 72 6.31 -21.70 4.00
CA ASP A 72 6.57 -20.31 4.36
C ASP A 72 6.61 -19.44 3.10
N PHE A 73 6.47 -18.13 3.30
CA PHE A 73 6.73 -17.15 2.25
C PHE A 73 7.50 -15.95 2.79
N ALA A 74 8.17 -15.25 1.91
CA ALA A 74 8.80 -13.97 2.21
C ALA A 74 8.37 -12.97 1.15
N GLY A 75 8.00 -11.78 1.55
CA GLY A 75 7.51 -10.74 0.65
C GLY A 75 8.24 -9.41 0.83
N PHE A 76 8.34 -8.68 -0.27
CA PHE A 76 8.69 -7.26 -0.28
C PHE A 76 7.70 -6.53 -1.18
N GLY A 77 7.13 -5.44 -0.67
CA GLY A 77 6.15 -4.64 -1.38
C GLY A 77 6.45 -3.15 -1.29
N VAL A 78 5.92 -2.41 -2.26
CA VAL A 78 5.95 -0.95 -2.33
C VAL A 78 4.54 -0.48 -2.66
N ALA A 79 3.94 0.29 -1.74
CA ALA A 79 2.69 0.99 -1.98
C ALA A 79 2.96 2.49 -2.12
N TYR A 80 2.32 3.13 -3.08
CA TYR A 80 2.45 4.56 -3.33
C TYR A 80 1.07 5.18 -3.57
N GLY A 81 0.80 6.28 -2.88
CA GLY A 81 -0.42 7.06 -3.04
C GLY A 81 -0.11 8.52 -3.33
N SER A 82 -0.78 9.10 -4.34
CA SER A 82 -0.68 10.51 -4.68
C SER A 82 -1.95 11.24 -4.28
N TYR A 83 -1.81 12.28 -3.47
CA TYR A 83 -2.93 13.09 -3.04
C TYR A 83 -3.37 14.08 -4.12
N SER A 84 -4.65 14.48 -4.05
CA SER A 84 -5.29 15.40 -4.98
C SER A 84 -4.58 16.75 -5.03
N GLY A 85 -4.37 17.27 -6.24
CA GLY A 85 -3.84 18.62 -6.43
C GLY A 85 -4.79 19.71 -5.95
N ASP A 86 -6.10 19.45 -5.94
CA ASP A 86 -7.09 20.39 -5.41
C ASP A 86 -7.04 20.45 -3.88
N LEU A 87 -6.89 19.28 -3.23
CA LEU A 87 -6.65 19.19 -1.79
C LEU A 87 -5.38 19.95 -1.42
N ARG A 88 -4.26 19.68 -2.11
CA ARG A 88 -2.98 20.34 -1.87
C ARG A 88 -3.08 21.87 -1.98
N ARG A 89 -3.74 22.39 -3.02
CA ARG A 89 -3.94 23.84 -3.18
C ARG A 89 -4.77 24.45 -2.05
N ALA A 90 -5.81 23.74 -1.60
CA ALA A 90 -6.62 24.19 -0.47
C ALA A 90 -5.81 24.26 0.81
N GLU A 91 -4.99 23.24 1.09
CA GLU A 91 -4.10 23.17 2.24
C GLU A 91 -2.98 24.23 2.18
N GLU A 92 -2.41 24.48 1.00
CA GLU A 92 -1.42 25.55 0.79
C GLU A 92 -1.99 26.94 1.15
N VAL A 93 -3.25 27.20 0.80
CA VAL A 93 -3.92 28.45 1.16
C VAL A 93 -4.14 28.54 2.67
N GLN A 94 -4.57 27.45 3.30
CA GLN A 94 -4.78 27.39 4.76
C GLN A 94 -3.46 27.52 5.52
N ALA A 95 -2.39 26.91 5.02
CA ALA A 95 -1.07 26.96 5.63
C ALA A 95 -0.46 28.37 5.67
N ARG A 96 -0.89 29.28 4.79
CA ARG A 96 -0.49 30.71 4.84
C ARG A 96 -0.99 31.45 6.06
N THR A 97 -2.14 31.03 6.61
CA THR A 97 -2.76 31.61 7.81
C THR A 97 -2.51 30.79 9.07
N ASN A 98 -2.22 29.51 8.90
CA ASN A 98 -1.92 28.59 9.99
C ASN A 98 -0.80 27.62 9.60
N SER A 99 0.42 27.92 10.00
CA SER A 99 1.62 27.12 9.68
C SER A 99 1.63 25.71 10.29
N ALA A 100 0.69 25.38 11.21
CA ALA A 100 0.54 24.04 11.75
C ALA A 100 -0.16 23.08 10.77
N ILE A 101 -0.77 23.60 9.70
CA ILE A 101 -1.41 22.78 8.67
C ILE A 101 -0.32 22.24 7.73
N GLY A 102 -0.21 20.93 7.66
CA GLY A 102 0.63 20.25 6.68
C GLY A 102 -0.01 20.24 5.29
N VAL A 103 0.82 20.15 4.27
CA VAL A 103 0.39 20.07 2.87
C VAL A 103 0.62 18.65 2.37
N GLN A 104 -0.47 17.96 2.04
CA GLN A 104 -0.43 16.59 1.56
C GLN A 104 -0.05 16.54 0.07
N ASN A 105 0.85 15.62 -0.27
CA ASN A 105 1.31 15.44 -1.65
C ASN A 105 1.30 13.96 -2.06
N TRP A 106 2.17 13.15 -1.45
CA TRP A 106 2.27 11.71 -1.72
C TRP A 106 2.82 10.98 -0.49
N GLU A 107 2.45 9.72 -0.37
CA GLU A 107 2.95 8.78 0.63
C GLU A 107 3.48 7.53 -0.05
N MET A 108 4.53 6.93 0.51
CA MET A 108 5.04 5.65 0.07
C MET A 108 5.33 4.75 1.27
N THR A 109 4.92 3.51 1.18
CA THR A 109 5.25 2.47 2.16
C THR A 109 6.11 1.41 1.49
N LEU A 110 7.22 1.08 2.14
CA LEU A 110 8.02 -0.11 1.84
C LEU A 110 7.71 -1.15 2.90
N GLU A 111 7.37 -2.37 2.50
CA GLU A 111 7.04 -3.45 3.44
C GLU A 111 7.90 -4.68 3.18
N TRP A 112 8.43 -5.27 4.24
CA TRP A 112 9.05 -6.59 4.27
C TRP A 112 8.25 -7.48 5.20
N THR A 113 7.89 -8.65 4.74
CA THR A 113 7.12 -9.60 5.53
C THR A 113 7.65 -11.03 5.40
N TYR A 114 7.44 -11.83 6.44
CA TYR A 114 7.75 -13.26 6.42
C TYR A 114 6.60 -14.06 7.02
N GLY A 115 5.94 -14.86 6.20
CA GLY A 115 4.87 -15.75 6.66
C GLY A 115 5.42 -17.11 7.12
N CYS A 116 5.44 -17.31 8.41
CA CYS A 116 5.89 -18.55 9.06
C CYS A 116 4.70 -19.49 9.27
N SER A 117 4.62 -20.59 8.50
CA SER A 117 3.64 -21.66 8.73
C SER A 117 4.12 -22.54 9.89
N VAL A 118 3.63 -22.24 11.10
CA VAL A 118 4.06 -22.94 12.33
C VAL A 118 3.52 -24.37 12.35
N ARG A 119 2.26 -24.55 11.99
CA ARG A 119 1.55 -25.83 11.85
C ARG A 119 0.37 -25.67 10.89
N PRO A 120 -0.26 -26.74 10.42
CA PRO A 120 -1.50 -26.64 9.68
C PRO A 120 -2.54 -25.80 10.44
N GLY A 121 -3.10 -24.79 9.79
CA GLY A 121 -4.05 -23.86 10.38
C GLY A 121 -3.47 -22.73 11.21
N LEU A 122 -2.15 -22.64 11.41
CA LEU A 122 -1.50 -21.54 12.16
C LEU A 122 -0.38 -20.90 11.35
N LEU A 123 -0.58 -19.64 10.98
CA LEU A 123 0.40 -18.77 10.35
C LEU A 123 0.77 -17.62 11.31
N VAL A 124 2.05 -17.34 11.46
CA VAL A 124 2.56 -16.15 12.14
C VAL A 124 3.35 -15.34 11.12
N GLN A 125 2.98 -14.08 10.97
CA GLN A 125 3.53 -13.21 9.92
C GLN A 125 4.01 -11.89 10.54
N PRO A 126 5.29 -11.79 10.93
CA PRO A 126 5.94 -10.52 11.22
C PRO A 126 6.06 -9.67 9.95
N ASP A 127 5.91 -8.38 10.12
CA ASP A 127 6.12 -7.37 9.09
C ASP A 127 6.91 -6.18 9.60
N LEU A 128 7.62 -5.54 8.70
CA LEU A 128 8.38 -4.32 8.90
C LEU A 128 7.99 -3.34 7.81
N GLN A 129 7.49 -2.17 8.19
CA GLN A 129 7.08 -1.13 7.26
C GLN A 129 7.91 0.13 7.46
N TYR A 130 8.38 0.71 6.37
CA TYR A 130 9.00 2.02 6.35
C TYR A 130 8.12 2.98 5.56
N LEU A 131 7.57 3.97 6.29
CA LEU A 131 6.66 4.96 5.75
C LEU A 131 7.43 6.23 5.39
N VAL A 132 7.35 6.63 4.14
CA VAL A 132 7.93 7.87 3.62
C VAL A 132 6.81 8.89 3.43
N ASN A 133 6.95 10.07 3.98
CA ASN A 133 5.94 11.14 4.04
C ASN A 133 4.59 10.64 4.60
N PRO A 134 4.50 10.15 5.84
CA PRO A 134 3.27 9.65 6.44
C PRO A 134 2.11 10.65 6.29
N GLY A 135 0.95 10.17 5.83
CA GLY A 135 -0.20 11.02 5.51
C GLY A 135 0.05 11.98 4.34
N GLY A 136 1.07 11.73 3.52
CA GLY A 136 1.46 12.60 2.40
C GLY A 136 2.14 13.90 2.82
N ASN A 137 2.41 14.10 4.11
CA ASN A 137 2.87 15.35 4.68
C ASN A 137 4.37 15.32 4.99
N LYS A 138 5.15 16.10 4.26
CA LYS A 138 6.61 16.20 4.46
C LYS A 138 7.04 16.79 5.82
N ALA A 139 6.14 17.43 6.54
CA ALA A 139 6.44 17.92 7.89
C ALA A 139 6.42 16.80 8.94
N ILE A 140 5.83 15.64 8.61
CA ILE A 140 5.84 14.45 9.46
C ILE A 140 7.08 13.63 9.12
N PRO A 141 7.95 13.32 10.09
CA PRO A 141 9.11 12.48 9.87
C PRO A 141 8.71 11.09 9.34
N ASN A 142 9.56 10.51 8.51
CA ASN A 142 9.40 9.11 8.11
C ASN A 142 9.33 8.21 9.34
N ALA A 143 8.53 7.14 9.25
CA ALA A 143 8.26 6.26 10.37
C ALA A 143 8.64 4.81 10.03
N LEU A 144 9.07 4.08 11.06
CA LEU A 144 9.25 2.64 11.02
C LEU A 144 8.16 2.01 11.88
N ALA A 145 7.40 1.08 11.30
CA ALA A 145 6.41 0.29 12.01
C ALA A 145 6.80 -1.19 11.98
N ILE A 146 6.53 -1.88 13.07
CA ILE A 146 6.75 -3.32 13.20
C ILE A 146 5.42 -3.94 13.62
N GLY A 147 4.97 -4.94 12.90
CA GLY A 147 3.73 -5.66 13.13
C GLY A 147 3.93 -7.16 13.22
N VAL A 148 2.93 -7.85 13.77
CA VAL A 148 2.82 -9.30 13.73
C VAL A 148 1.35 -9.67 13.52
N ASN A 149 1.05 -10.38 12.44
CA ASN A 149 -0.24 -10.98 12.20
C ASN A 149 -0.22 -12.46 12.61
N VAL A 150 -1.29 -12.90 13.27
CA VAL A 150 -1.47 -14.32 13.61
C VAL A 150 -2.81 -14.78 13.04
N VAL A 151 -2.77 -15.76 12.15
CA VAL A 151 -3.94 -16.29 11.45
C VAL A 151 -4.20 -17.73 11.89
N PHE A 152 -5.40 -17.97 12.38
CA PHE A 152 -5.91 -19.30 12.73
C PHE A 152 -6.99 -19.72 11.73
N ASN A 153 -6.82 -20.89 11.11
CA ASN A 153 -7.82 -21.55 10.27
C ASN A 153 -8.23 -22.88 10.93
N PHE A 154 -9.52 -23.05 11.22
CA PHE A 154 -10.11 -24.23 11.86
C PHE A 154 -10.73 -25.17 10.85
#